data_07e47c7cd2be6dd0158a22524e4f6472
#
_entry.id   07e47c7cd2be6dd0158a22524e4f6472
#
_cell.length_a   1.000
_cell.length_b   1.000
_cell.length_c   1.000
_cell.angle_alpha   90.00
_cell.angle_beta   90.00
_cell.angle_gamma   90.00
#
_symmetry.space_group_name_H-M   'P 1'
#
loop_
_entity.id
_entity.type
_entity.pdbx_description
1 polymer ?
#
loop_
_entity_poly.entity_id
_entity_poly.type
_entity_poly.pdbx_seq_one_letter_code
_entity_poly.pdbx_strand_id
1 'polypeptide(L)'
;MLMAINQQGQKILAQHANKFDKYQCPHCKSEVILKQGMTLIAHFAHKTRFNHHCSKSESVEHYEAKLYLARIYKALNFNVEIEPYYKEVLQYPDIVINQENAIEVQFSKISISKIIRRTTGLKRIGLNVIWIIKDVPLKYKYVKLSPFQSAFIH
;
A
#
# COMPACT_ATOMS: atom_id res chain seq x y z
N MET A 1 -7.85 1.69 1.22
CA MET A 1 -6.79 1.54 2.25
C MET A 1 -7.17 0.46 3.24
N LEU A 2 -6.19 -0.23 3.80
CA LEU A 2 -6.42 -1.31 4.77
C LEU A 2 -6.44 -0.83 6.23
N MET A 3 -5.82 0.30 6.51
CA MET A 3 -5.69 0.85 7.87
C MET A 3 -6.47 2.15 8.02
N ALA A 4 -7.10 2.34 9.16
CA ALA A 4 -7.71 3.60 9.58
C ALA A 4 -7.42 3.88 11.06
N ILE A 5 -7.73 5.08 11.53
CA ILE A 5 -7.62 5.47 12.94
C ILE A 5 -9.04 5.45 13.55
N ASN A 6 -9.20 4.78 14.67
CA ASN A 6 -10.44 4.76 15.43
C ASN A 6 -10.56 6.03 16.32
N GLN A 7 -11.66 6.14 17.06
CA GLN A 7 -11.92 7.27 17.95
C GLN A 7 -10.91 7.40 19.12
N GLN A 8 -10.23 6.31 19.48
CA GLN A 8 -9.20 6.26 20.51
C GLN A 8 -7.80 6.59 19.95
N GLY A 9 -7.68 6.97 18.66
CA GLY A 9 -6.42 7.29 18.02
C GLY A 9 -5.58 6.07 17.59
N GLN A 10 -6.11 4.86 17.74
CA GLN A 10 -5.42 3.62 17.41
C GLN A 10 -5.59 3.27 15.93
N LYS A 11 -4.52 2.74 15.31
CA LYS A 11 -4.59 2.18 13.96
C LYS A 11 -5.30 0.83 13.98
N ILE A 12 -6.35 0.71 13.20
CA ILE A 12 -7.17 -0.51 13.07
C ILE A 12 -7.10 -1.02 11.64
N LEU A 13 -6.84 -2.31 11.48
CA LEU A 13 -6.95 -2.99 10.20
C LEU A 13 -8.43 -3.23 9.85
N ALA A 14 -8.84 -3.00 8.61
CA ALA A 14 -10.23 -3.05 8.18
C ALA A 14 -10.93 -4.39 8.51
N GLN A 15 -10.20 -5.52 8.44
CA GLN A 15 -10.74 -6.83 8.81
C GLN A 15 -11.11 -6.97 10.30
N HIS A 16 -10.57 -6.13 11.17
CA HIS A 16 -10.84 -6.12 12.61
C HIS A 16 -11.72 -4.92 13.02
N ALA A 17 -12.16 -4.13 12.04
CA ALA A 17 -12.95 -2.93 12.29
C ALA A 17 -14.43 -3.27 12.45
N ASN A 18 -15.12 -2.52 13.31
CA ASN A 18 -16.55 -2.61 13.48
C ASN A 18 -17.28 -1.62 12.55
N LYS A 19 -18.31 -2.06 11.86
CA LYS A 19 -19.07 -1.25 10.89
C LYS A 19 -19.78 -0.03 11.52
N PHE A 20 -20.06 -0.08 12.80
CA PHE A 20 -20.79 0.98 13.52
C PHE A 20 -19.86 2.05 14.10
N ASP A 21 -18.55 1.83 14.09
CA ASP A 21 -17.57 2.80 14.62
C ASP A 21 -17.22 3.85 13.57
N LYS A 22 -16.73 5.00 14.07
CA LYS A 22 -16.21 6.08 13.24
C LYS A 22 -14.71 5.94 13.06
N TYR A 23 -14.26 6.18 11.85
CA TYR A 23 -12.87 6.06 11.47
C TYR A 23 -12.38 7.28 10.70
N GLN A 24 -11.10 7.55 10.83
CA GLN A 24 -10.42 8.61 10.09
C GLN A 24 -9.25 8.06 9.27
N CYS A 25 -9.02 8.68 8.13
CA CYS A 25 -7.84 8.42 7.33
C CYS A 25 -6.57 8.76 8.14
N PRO A 26 -5.58 7.85 8.26
CA PRO A 26 -4.35 8.14 8.99
C PRO A 26 -3.57 9.33 8.39
N HIS A 27 -3.82 9.67 7.14
CA HIS A 27 -3.08 10.67 6.39
C HIS A 27 -3.74 12.06 6.42
N CYS A 28 -4.96 12.16 5.89
CA CYS A 28 -5.65 13.44 5.76
C CYS A 28 -6.64 13.72 6.91
N LYS A 29 -6.80 12.79 7.83
CA LYS A 29 -7.73 12.84 8.97
C LYS A 29 -9.22 12.95 8.56
N SER A 30 -9.52 12.92 7.27
CA SER A 30 -10.91 12.90 6.79
C SER A 30 -11.61 11.63 7.21
N GLU A 31 -12.92 11.71 7.39
CA GLU A 31 -13.78 10.56 7.71
C GLU A 31 -13.70 9.49 6.61
N VAL A 32 -13.55 8.24 7.04
CA VAL A 32 -13.57 7.07 6.17
C VAL A 32 -14.64 6.09 6.65
N ILE A 33 -15.21 5.36 5.71
CA ILE A 33 -16.20 4.32 5.98
C ILE A 33 -15.60 2.95 5.73
N LEU A 34 -15.93 2.01 6.60
CA LEU A 34 -15.60 0.60 6.39
C LEU A 34 -16.50 0.05 5.28
N LYS A 35 -15.89 -0.47 4.24
CA LYS A 35 -16.55 -1.29 3.22
C LYS A 35 -16.20 -2.74 3.45
N GLN A 36 -17.21 -3.53 3.77
CA GLN A 36 -17.12 -4.96 4.02
C GLN A 36 -18.33 -5.63 3.41
N GLY A 37 -18.11 -6.65 2.61
CA GLY A 37 -19.14 -7.43 1.94
C GLY A 37 -18.66 -8.84 1.67
N MET A 38 -19.52 -9.66 1.08
CA MET A 38 -19.22 -11.07 0.79
C MET A 38 -18.18 -11.24 -0.35
N THR A 39 -18.08 -10.26 -1.25
CA THR A 39 -17.26 -10.34 -2.46
C THR A 39 -16.00 -9.48 -2.43
N LEU A 40 -15.90 -8.57 -1.47
CA LEU A 40 -14.77 -7.63 -1.38
C LEU A 40 -14.09 -7.75 -0.02
N ILE A 41 -12.78 -7.75 -0.05
CA ILE A 41 -11.97 -7.65 1.18
C ILE A 41 -12.35 -6.36 1.92
N ALA A 42 -12.46 -6.48 3.25
CA ALA A 42 -12.71 -5.35 4.12
C ALA A 42 -11.66 -4.26 3.91
N HIS A 43 -12.11 -3.05 3.60
CA HIS A 43 -11.24 -1.89 3.36
C HIS A 43 -11.95 -0.59 3.74
N PHE A 44 -11.16 0.45 4.02
CA PHE A 44 -11.70 1.78 4.26
C PHE A 44 -11.72 2.61 2.97
N ALA A 45 -12.77 3.39 2.78
CA ALA A 45 -12.90 4.36 1.71
C ALA A 45 -13.26 5.74 2.27
N HIS A 46 -12.74 6.81 1.67
CA HIS A 46 -13.14 8.17 2.03
C HIS A 46 -14.64 8.35 1.79
N LYS A 47 -15.32 8.97 2.74
CA LYS A 47 -16.75 9.25 2.64
C LYS A 47 -17.05 10.28 1.56
N THR A 48 -16.16 11.24 1.39
CA THR A 48 -16.24 12.28 0.37
C THR A 48 -14.99 12.29 -0.52
N ARG A 49 -15.15 12.60 -1.81
CA ARG A 49 -14.06 12.63 -2.79
C ARG A 49 -13.21 13.91 -2.77
N PHE A 50 -13.44 14.82 -1.83
CA PHE A 50 -12.90 16.19 -1.88
C PHE A 50 -11.40 16.32 -1.54
N ASN A 51 -10.74 15.30 -1.03
CA ASN A 51 -9.29 15.35 -0.75
C ASN A 51 -8.52 14.57 -1.82
N HIS A 52 -8.16 15.24 -2.90
CA HIS A 52 -7.45 14.70 -4.05
C HIS A 52 -6.08 14.06 -3.73
N HIS A 53 -5.50 14.32 -2.56
CA HIS A 53 -4.18 13.81 -2.19
C HIS A 53 -4.18 12.38 -1.62
N CYS A 54 -5.30 11.92 -1.10
CA CYS A 54 -5.46 10.58 -0.51
C CYS A 54 -6.24 9.58 -1.38
N SER A 55 -6.77 10.02 -2.53
CA SER A 55 -7.65 9.19 -3.34
C SER A 55 -6.86 8.32 -4.33
N LYS A 56 -6.35 7.19 -3.86
CA LYS A 56 -6.08 6.09 -4.77
C LYS A 56 -7.19 5.05 -4.57
N SER A 57 -7.95 4.79 -5.62
CA SER A 57 -8.76 3.57 -5.71
C SER A 57 -7.80 2.40 -5.93
N GLU A 58 -7.42 1.74 -4.88
CA GLU A 58 -6.68 0.49 -4.98
C GLU A 58 -7.64 -0.62 -5.43
N SER A 59 -7.16 -1.52 -6.30
CA SER A 59 -7.94 -2.69 -6.72
C SER A 59 -8.00 -3.74 -5.59
N VAL A 60 -8.97 -4.64 -5.68
CA VAL A 60 -9.08 -5.76 -4.74
C VAL A 60 -7.81 -6.61 -4.75
N GLU A 61 -7.27 -6.90 -5.93
CA GLU A 61 -6.02 -7.64 -6.10
C GLU A 61 -4.83 -6.99 -5.36
N HIS A 62 -4.76 -5.65 -5.35
CA HIS A 62 -3.72 -4.92 -4.63
C HIS A 62 -3.85 -5.13 -3.11
N TYR A 63 -5.08 -5.05 -2.56
CA TYR A 63 -5.31 -5.32 -1.14
C TYR A 63 -4.98 -6.76 -0.77
N GLU A 64 -5.38 -7.72 -1.61
CA GLU A 64 -5.09 -9.15 -1.42
C GLU A 64 -3.60 -9.40 -1.38
N ALA A 65 -2.85 -8.85 -2.32
CA ALA A 65 -1.41 -8.98 -2.37
C ALA A 65 -0.72 -8.41 -1.12
N LYS A 66 -1.13 -7.23 -0.65
CA LYS A 66 -0.59 -6.65 0.58
C LYS A 66 -0.85 -7.53 1.79
N LEU A 67 -2.10 -8.00 1.97
CA LEU A 67 -2.43 -8.87 3.11
C LEU A 67 -1.74 -10.22 3.04
N TYR A 68 -1.63 -10.80 1.85
CA TYR A 68 -0.95 -12.07 1.63
C TYR A 68 0.53 -11.98 2.01
N LEU A 69 1.24 -10.98 1.49
CA LEU A 69 2.64 -10.73 1.82
C LEU A 69 2.83 -10.49 3.32
N ALA A 70 1.99 -9.63 3.91
CA ALA A 70 2.08 -9.35 5.34
C ALA A 70 1.90 -10.62 6.21
N ARG A 71 1.00 -11.53 5.81
CA ARG A 71 0.81 -12.81 6.49
C ARG A 71 2.03 -13.72 6.36
N ILE A 72 2.60 -13.85 5.16
CA ILE A 72 3.80 -14.67 4.92
C ILE A 72 4.95 -14.18 5.80
N TYR A 73 5.28 -12.89 5.74
CA TYR A 73 6.40 -12.36 6.50
C TYR A 73 6.18 -12.44 8.02
N LYS A 74 4.94 -12.25 8.49
CA LYS A 74 4.60 -12.49 9.91
C LYS A 74 4.77 -13.95 10.32
N ALA A 75 4.35 -14.89 9.46
CA ALA A 75 4.53 -16.32 9.72
C ALA A 75 6.00 -16.73 9.77
N LEU A 76 6.88 -15.99 9.09
CA LEU A 76 8.34 -16.14 9.15
C LEU A 76 8.99 -15.35 10.31
N ASN A 77 8.18 -14.84 11.26
CA ASN A 77 8.62 -14.07 12.44
C ASN A 77 9.29 -12.73 12.12
N PHE A 78 9.04 -12.14 10.96
CA PHE A 78 9.47 -10.78 10.67
C PHE A 78 8.53 -9.75 11.34
N ASN A 79 9.10 -8.61 11.76
CA ASN A 79 8.30 -7.45 12.14
C ASN A 79 7.70 -6.81 10.88
N VAL A 80 6.37 -6.71 10.80
CA VAL A 80 5.66 -6.26 9.61
C VAL A 80 4.69 -5.13 9.95
N GLU A 81 4.93 -3.98 9.34
CA GLU A 81 4.04 -2.82 9.39
C GLU A 81 3.30 -2.64 8.05
N ILE A 82 1.98 -2.47 8.10
CA ILE A 82 1.15 -2.23 6.92
C ILE A 82 0.83 -0.73 6.85
N GLU A 83 1.10 -0.13 5.69
CA GLU A 83 0.85 1.30 5.42
C GLU A 83 1.42 2.24 6.53
N PRO A 84 2.69 2.07 6.99
CA PRO A 84 3.28 3.01 7.92
C PRO A 84 3.46 4.37 7.26
N TYR A 85 3.34 5.46 8.04
CA TYR A 85 3.55 6.81 7.52
C TYR A 85 4.91 7.35 7.93
N TYR A 86 5.70 7.76 6.95
CA TYR A 86 6.99 8.43 7.15
C TYR A 86 6.85 9.91 6.85
N LYS A 87 6.82 10.71 7.91
CA LYS A 87 6.59 12.17 7.85
C LYS A 87 7.71 12.90 7.10
N GLU A 88 8.94 12.40 7.22
CA GLU A 88 10.16 12.98 6.63
C GLU A 88 10.10 13.04 5.11
N VAL A 89 9.38 12.11 4.50
CA VAL A 89 9.25 11.98 3.04
C VAL A 89 7.81 12.08 2.55
N LEU A 90 6.87 12.26 3.48
CA LEU A 90 5.42 12.33 3.23
C LEU A 90 4.93 11.12 2.42
N GLN A 91 5.42 9.92 2.79
CA GLN A 91 5.11 8.69 2.08
C GLN A 91 4.64 7.59 3.02
N TYR A 92 3.87 6.67 2.46
CA TYR A 92 3.48 5.41 3.09
C TYR A 92 3.75 4.29 2.11
N PRO A 93 4.79 3.48 2.35
CA PRO A 93 4.96 2.22 1.64
C PRO A 93 3.81 1.27 1.98
N ASP A 94 3.52 0.34 1.08
CA ASP A 94 2.44 -0.62 1.30
C ASP A 94 2.74 -1.55 2.49
N ILE A 95 3.99 -2.01 2.60
CA ILE A 95 4.47 -2.84 3.72
C ILE A 95 5.89 -2.43 4.06
N VAL A 96 6.25 -2.46 5.35
CA VAL A 96 7.64 -2.37 5.80
C VAL A 96 7.98 -3.59 6.65
N ILE A 97 9.14 -4.18 6.39
CA ILE A 97 9.65 -5.36 7.06
C ILE A 97 10.91 -4.99 7.83
N ASN A 98 10.94 -5.31 9.12
CA ASN A 98 12.05 -5.08 10.06
C ASN A 98 12.56 -3.63 10.07
N GLN A 99 11.74 -2.66 9.67
CA GLN A 99 12.12 -1.24 9.51
C GLN A 99 13.30 -1.01 8.54
N GLU A 100 13.58 -1.96 7.66
CA GLU A 100 14.69 -1.94 6.71
C GLU A 100 14.22 -2.01 5.27
N ASN A 101 13.17 -2.78 4.99
CA ASN A 101 12.72 -3.09 3.64
C ASN A 101 11.29 -2.61 3.42
N ALA A 102 11.11 -1.68 2.50
CA ALA A 102 9.80 -1.22 2.04
C ALA A 102 9.37 -2.01 0.80
N ILE A 103 8.20 -2.63 0.85
CA ILE A 103 7.58 -3.29 -0.30
C ILE A 103 6.48 -2.39 -0.83
N GLU A 104 6.53 -2.13 -2.12
CA GLU A 104 5.54 -1.39 -2.89
C GLU A 104 4.88 -2.32 -3.90
N VAL A 105 3.57 -2.46 -3.82
CA VAL A 105 2.78 -3.27 -4.76
C VAL A 105 2.19 -2.37 -5.83
N GLN A 106 2.51 -2.59 -7.10
CA GLN A 106 2.07 -1.73 -8.18
C GLN A 106 1.51 -2.52 -9.35
N PHE A 107 0.20 -2.73 -9.36
CA PHE A 107 -0.50 -3.48 -10.40
C PHE A 107 -1.08 -2.61 -11.52
N SER A 108 -1.20 -1.30 -11.30
CA SER A 108 -1.63 -0.34 -12.31
C SER A 108 -0.46 0.51 -12.81
N LYS A 109 -0.56 1.04 -14.02
CA LYS A 109 0.46 1.95 -14.56
C LYS A 109 0.48 3.26 -13.77
N ILE A 110 1.67 3.69 -13.37
CA ILE A 110 1.95 5.02 -12.81
C ILE A 110 3.08 5.67 -13.62
N SER A 111 3.24 6.98 -13.49
CA SER A 111 4.33 7.68 -14.17
C SER A 111 5.70 7.31 -13.59
N ILE A 112 6.72 7.26 -14.43
CA ILE A 112 8.10 6.98 -14.03
C ILE A 112 8.56 7.97 -12.95
N SER A 113 8.20 9.24 -13.06
CA SER A 113 8.50 10.25 -12.04
C SER A 113 7.93 9.91 -10.65
N LYS A 114 6.77 9.25 -10.59
CA LYS A 114 6.21 8.77 -9.31
C LYS A 114 7.00 7.60 -8.76
N ILE A 115 7.45 6.66 -9.61
CA ILE A 115 8.31 5.54 -9.20
C ILE A 115 9.61 6.11 -8.61
N ILE A 116 10.30 6.97 -9.34
CA ILE A 116 11.55 7.61 -8.89
C ILE A 116 11.32 8.31 -7.56
N ARG A 117 10.31 9.20 -7.45
CA ARG A 117 10.03 9.95 -6.23
C ARG A 117 9.77 9.03 -5.03
N ARG A 118 9.00 7.95 -5.21
CA ARG A 118 8.72 7.00 -4.13
C ARG A 118 9.98 6.25 -3.71
N THR A 119 10.73 5.73 -4.67
CA THR A 119 11.96 4.99 -4.42
C THR A 119 13.03 5.87 -3.75
N THR A 120 13.31 7.05 -4.31
CA THR A 120 14.34 7.94 -3.74
C THR A 120 13.95 8.50 -2.38
N GLY A 121 12.65 8.79 -2.17
CA GLY A 121 12.16 9.24 -0.87
C GLY A 121 12.39 8.20 0.23
N LEU A 122 11.98 6.95 -0.01
CA LEU A 122 12.14 5.86 0.95
C LEU A 122 13.62 5.49 1.17
N LYS A 123 14.43 5.46 0.10
CA LYS A 123 15.89 5.23 0.22
C LYS A 123 16.57 6.33 1.06
N ARG A 124 16.14 7.58 0.96
CA ARG A 124 16.70 8.70 1.74
C ARG A 124 16.54 8.53 3.24
N ILE A 125 15.52 7.81 3.69
CA ILE A 125 15.30 7.49 5.11
C ILE A 125 15.84 6.10 5.50
N GLY A 126 16.69 5.49 4.68
CA GLY A 126 17.39 4.25 4.97
C GLY A 126 16.63 2.97 4.60
N LEU A 127 15.49 3.04 3.93
CA LEU A 127 14.75 1.86 3.52
C LEU A 127 15.21 1.33 2.16
N ASN A 128 15.43 0.03 2.07
CA ASN A 128 15.52 -0.67 0.79
C ASN A 128 14.13 -0.77 0.16
N VAL A 129 14.01 -0.53 -1.13
CA VAL A 129 12.70 -0.51 -1.80
C VAL A 129 12.58 -1.66 -2.78
N ILE A 130 11.56 -2.49 -2.57
CA ILE A 130 11.22 -3.64 -3.41
C ILE A 130 9.87 -3.35 -4.07
N TRP A 131 9.83 -3.41 -5.39
CA TRP A 131 8.59 -3.25 -6.15
C TRP A 131 8.05 -4.60 -6.59
N ILE A 132 6.76 -4.83 -6.34
CA ILE A 132 6.03 -5.98 -6.85
C ILE A 132 5.08 -5.47 -7.93
N ILE A 133 5.31 -5.90 -9.16
CA ILE A 133 4.51 -5.54 -10.34
C ILE A 133 3.77 -6.78 -10.87
N LYS A 134 2.75 -6.57 -11.70
CA LYS A 134 2.08 -7.69 -12.37
C LYS A 134 3.05 -8.43 -13.29
N ASP A 135 2.81 -9.72 -13.44
CA ASP A 135 3.58 -10.60 -14.30
C ASP A 135 3.84 -10.00 -15.68
N VAL A 136 5.09 -10.09 -16.08
CA VAL A 136 5.48 -9.84 -17.46
C VAL A 136 5.37 -11.19 -18.19
N PRO A 137 4.48 -11.34 -19.17
CA PRO A 137 4.36 -12.60 -19.89
C PRO A 137 5.70 -12.94 -20.54
N LEU A 138 6.28 -14.06 -20.11
CA LEU A 138 7.46 -14.63 -20.73
C LEU A 138 7.05 -15.18 -22.11
N LYS A 139 7.32 -14.41 -23.16
CA LYS A 139 7.24 -14.88 -24.52
C LYS A 139 8.64 -15.29 -24.96
N TYR A 140 8.86 -16.60 -25.05
CA TYR A 140 10.16 -17.18 -25.41
C TYR A 140 11.27 -16.99 -24.34
N LYS A 141 12.55 -17.08 -24.76
CA LYS A 141 13.73 -16.90 -23.89
C LYS A 141 14.01 -15.44 -23.50
N TYR A 142 13.23 -14.49 -23.99
CA TYR A 142 13.46 -13.05 -23.77
C TYR A 142 12.20 -12.36 -23.26
N VAL A 143 12.38 -11.49 -22.28
CA VAL A 143 11.33 -10.61 -21.75
C VAL A 143 11.49 -9.24 -22.40
N LYS A 144 10.54 -8.81 -23.22
CA LYS A 144 10.48 -7.44 -23.71
C LYS A 144 9.75 -6.57 -22.69
N LEU A 145 10.50 -5.80 -21.94
CA LEU A 145 9.94 -4.87 -20.96
C LEU A 145 9.41 -3.60 -21.66
N SER A 146 8.25 -3.13 -21.22
CA SER A 146 7.77 -1.79 -21.55
C SER A 146 8.62 -0.74 -20.80
N PRO A 147 8.65 0.54 -21.23
CA PRO A 147 9.33 1.61 -20.49
C PRO A 147 8.90 1.69 -19.01
N PHE A 148 7.63 1.41 -18.72
CA PHE A 148 7.10 1.34 -17.38
C PHE A 148 7.75 0.22 -16.56
N GLN A 149 7.88 -0.98 -17.12
CA GLN A 149 8.49 -2.13 -16.45
C GLN A 149 10.01 -1.96 -16.29
N SER A 150 10.67 -1.37 -17.30
CA SER A 150 12.11 -1.07 -17.23
C SER A 150 12.46 -0.10 -16.10
N ALA A 151 11.54 0.79 -15.71
CA ALA A 151 11.76 1.74 -14.63
C ALA A 151 11.92 1.10 -13.23
N PHE A 152 11.62 -0.19 -13.07
CA PHE A 152 11.76 -0.92 -11.81
C PHE A 152 13.07 -1.74 -11.71
N ILE A 153 13.93 -1.71 -12.73
CA ILE A 153 15.16 -2.54 -12.82
C ILE A 153 16.43 -1.75 -12.43
N HIS A 154 16.29 -0.62 -11.80
CA HIS A 154 17.43 0.24 -11.43
C HIS A 154 17.75 0.17 -9.93
#